data_cb73483a2981bddb13468b9c44e14884
#
_entry.id   cb73483a2981bddb13468b9c44e14884
#
_cell.length_a   1.000
_cell.length_b   1.000
_cell.length_c   1.000
_cell.angle_alpha   90.00
_cell.angle_beta   90.00
_cell.angle_gamma   90.00
#
_symmetry.space_group_name_H-M   'P 1'
#
loop_
_entity.id
_entity.type
_entity.pdbx_description
1 polymer ?
#
loop_
_entity_poly.entity_id
_entity_poly.type
_entity_poly.pdbx_seq_one_letter_code
_entity_poly.pdbx_strand_id
1 'polypeptide(L)'
;RDFCLSRGLGDVYKRQVFQPAVAAVARQLAAEAAARNVVVTLLPIPDAEAAKRLDVVGGLWDSLGEANFSRRDAIVGLGGGAATDLAGFLAATWMRGIKVIQVPTTLLAMVDAAVGGKTGINTAAGKNLVGAFHEPDSVFVDSDRLHTLPEDEIVAGSAEIVKSGFIHDPVIISRYLADPAACLDPLSGLPELIERSIAVKARVVGEDLKEAGLRETLNYGHTFGHAIELREDYTWRHGRAVAVGMMFVANLAHARGLIDAAVLDTHTQILRSLGLPTTYEAGHFDELYQAMTRDKKNRGGAIRFVALTGIGETTRIEDATEAELRAAYAAISH
;
A
#
# COMPACT_ATOMS: atom_id res chain seq x y z
N ARG A 1 6.35 -0.54 -26.54
CA ARG A 1 7.29 -0.67 -25.40
C ARG A 1 7.43 -2.15 -25.12
N ASP A 2 8.64 -2.69 -25.32
CA ASP A 2 8.86 -4.13 -25.34
C ASP A 2 8.73 -4.71 -23.94
N PHE A 3 7.64 -5.40 -23.72
CA PHE A 3 7.43 -6.24 -22.56
C PHE A 3 8.51 -7.33 -22.59
N CYS A 4 9.53 -7.19 -21.75
CA CYS A 4 10.72 -8.07 -21.74
C CYS A 4 10.39 -9.44 -21.13
N LEU A 5 9.44 -10.19 -21.75
CA LEU A 5 9.04 -11.54 -21.33
C LEU A 5 9.81 -12.66 -22.08
N SER A 6 10.73 -12.30 -22.98
CA SER A 6 11.25 -13.26 -23.98
C SER A 6 12.72 -13.66 -23.84
N ARG A 7 13.44 -13.33 -22.78
CA ARG A 7 14.82 -13.81 -22.65
C ARG A 7 14.91 -15.06 -21.77
N GLY A 8 14.96 -16.22 -22.42
CA GLY A 8 15.55 -17.43 -21.84
C GLY A 8 14.63 -18.39 -21.11
N LEU A 9 13.31 -18.34 -21.33
CA LEU A 9 12.38 -19.27 -20.72
C LEU A 9 11.81 -20.15 -21.84
N GLY A 10 12.20 -21.43 -21.88
CA GLY A 10 11.46 -22.48 -22.58
C GLY A 10 9.98 -22.45 -22.15
N ASP A 11 9.10 -23.28 -22.69
CA ASP A 11 7.65 -23.27 -22.43
C ASP A 11 7.29 -22.92 -20.98
N VAL A 12 7.12 -21.61 -20.70
CA VAL A 12 6.79 -21.07 -19.38
C VAL A 12 5.33 -20.65 -19.40
N TYR A 13 4.52 -21.37 -18.65
CA TYR A 13 3.12 -21.01 -18.45
C TYR A 13 3.02 -19.85 -17.47
N LYS A 14 2.08 -18.93 -17.73
CA LYS A 14 1.73 -17.87 -16.81
C LYS A 14 0.26 -17.95 -16.45
N ARG A 15 -0.03 -17.70 -15.18
CA ARG A 15 -1.40 -17.55 -14.71
C ARG A 15 -1.62 -16.11 -14.30
N GLN A 16 -2.59 -15.46 -14.94
CA GLN A 16 -2.93 -14.07 -14.65
C GLN A 16 -4.16 -14.03 -13.76
N VAL A 17 -3.93 -13.63 -12.51
CA VAL A 17 -4.98 -13.35 -11.53
C VAL A 17 -5.44 -11.91 -11.72
N PHE A 18 -6.74 -11.69 -11.91
CA PHE A 18 -7.28 -10.35 -12.21
C PHE A 18 -8.71 -10.17 -11.69
N GLN A 19 -9.03 -8.92 -11.36
CA GLN A 19 -10.38 -8.52 -10.94
C GLN A 19 -11.25 -8.13 -12.15
N PRO A 20 -12.60 -8.21 -12.05
CA PRO A 20 -13.52 -7.94 -13.15
C PRO A 20 -13.31 -6.57 -13.83
N ALA A 21 -13.02 -5.53 -13.06
CA ALA A 21 -12.80 -4.17 -13.58
C ALA A 21 -11.67 -4.08 -14.62
N VAL A 22 -10.67 -4.97 -14.57
CA VAL A 22 -9.53 -4.97 -15.50
C VAL A 22 -9.54 -6.14 -16.49
N ALA A 23 -10.69 -6.80 -16.67
CA ALA A 23 -10.83 -7.98 -17.53
C ALA A 23 -10.46 -7.71 -19.02
N ALA A 24 -10.72 -6.52 -19.53
CA ALA A 24 -10.32 -6.14 -20.88
C ALA A 24 -8.79 -6.08 -21.03
N VAL A 25 -8.11 -5.48 -20.06
CA VAL A 25 -6.64 -5.41 -20.01
C VAL A 25 -6.04 -6.80 -19.86
N ALA A 26 -6.65 -7.66 -19.01
CA ALA A 26 -6.19 -9.04 -18.83
C ALA A 26 -6.21 -9.82 -20.17
N ARG A 27 -7.30 -9.72 -20.93
CA ARG A 27 -7.41 -10.36 -22.25
C ARG A 27 -6.42 -9.80 -23.26
N GLN A 28 -6.21 -8.48 -23.27
CA GLN A 28 -5.23 -7.84 -24.15
C GLN A 28 -3.82 -8.35 -23.86
N LEU A 29 -3.38 -8.33 -22.59
CA LEU A 29 -2.06 -8.81 -22.20
C LEU A 29 -1.87 -10.30 -22.53
N ALA A 30 -2.90 -11.13 -22.34
CA ALA A 30 -2.86 -12.54 -22.69
C ALA A 30 -2.70 -12.74 -24.22
N ALA A 31 -3.39 -11.96 -25.04
CA ALA A 31 -3.26 -12.01 -26.50
C ALA A 31 -1.86 -11.55 -26.98
N GLU A 32 -1.33 -10.49 -26.40
CA GLU A 32 0.03 -10.01 -26.71
C GLU A 32 1.11 -11.01 -26.27
N ALA A 33 0.93 -11.69 -25.15
CA ALA A 33 1.82 -12.75 -24.69
C ALA A 33 1.76 -13.97 -25.63
N ALA A 34 0.57 -14.36 -26.06
CA ALA A 34 0.38 -15.46 -27.01
C ALA A 34 1.10 -15.19 -28.36
N ALA A 35 1.08 -13.96 -28.85
CA ALA A 35 1.84 -13.55 -30.04
C ALA A 35 3.37 -13.70 -29.87
N ARG A 36 3.86 -13.84 -28.65
CA ARG A 36 5.26 -14.07 -28.29
C ARG A 36 5.53 -15.51 -27.78
N ASN A 37 4.63 -16.45 -28.08
CA ASN A 37 4.69 -17.85 -27.65
C ASN A 37 4.72 -18.03 -26.12
N VAL A 38 4.08 -17.11 -25.37
CA VAL A 38 3.88 -17.23 -23.93
C VAL A 38 2.42 -17.58 -23.67
N VAL A 39 2.17 -18.75 -23.08
CA VAL A 39 0.80 -19.17 -22.73
C VAL A 39 0.38 -18.49 -21.44
N VAL A 40 -0.69 -17.71 -21.51
CA VAL A 40 -1.30 -17.06 -20.33
C VAL A 40 -2.71 -17.61 -20.14
N THR A 41 -2.97 -18.18 -18.97
CA THR A 41 -4.33 -18.55 -18.57
C THR A 41 -4.88 -17.51 -17.62
N LEU A 42 -6.09 -17.07 -17.87
CA LEU A 42 -6.79 -16.04 -17.10
C LEU A 42 -7.52 -16.67 -15.90
N LEU A 43 -7.26 -16.16 -14.70
CA LEU A 43 -7.91 -16.57 -13.45
C LEU A 43 -8.65 -15.37 -12.86
N PRO A 44 -9.97 -15.24 -13.14
CA PRO A 44 -10.78 -14.18 -12.53
C PRO A 44 -10.94 -14.44 -11.02
N ILE A 45 -10.85 -13.37 -10.24
CA ILE A 45 -11.07 -13.39 -8.80
C ILE A 45 -12.20 -12.42 -8.42
N PRO A 46 -12.83 -12.59 -7.25
CA PRO A 46 -13.80 -11.62 -6.73
C PRO A 46 -13.23 -10.21 -6.66
N ASP A 47 -14.11 -9.21 -6.63
CA ASP A 47 -13.69 -7.81 -6.57
C ASP A 47 -13.22 -7.41 -5.16
N ALA A 48 -12.33 -6.41 -5.11
CA ALA A 48 -11.80 -5.80 -3.89
C ALA A 48 -11.33 -6.84 -2.84
N GLU A 49 -11.56 -6.59 -1.58
CA GLU A 49 -11.14 -7.43 -0.44
C GLU A 49 -11.84 -8.81 -0.39
N ALA A 50 -12.96 -8.98 -1.11
CA ALA A 50 -13.62 -10.30 -1.23
C ALA A 50 -12.73 -11.36 -1.90
N ALA A 51 -11.72 -10.94 -2.66
CA ALA A 51 -10.71 -11.83 -3.24
C ALA A 51 -9.79 -12.46 -2.19
N LYS A 52 -9.52 -11.76 -1.09
CA LYS A 52 -8.49 -12.14 -0.10
C LYS A 52 -9.01 -13.16 0.92
N ARG A 53 -9.64 -14.23 0.45
CA ARG A 53 -10.26 -15.27 1.27
C ARG A 53 -9.63 -16.63 1.00
N LEU A 54 -9.62 -17.49 2.03
CA LEU A 54 -9.04 -18.83 1.95
C LEU A 54 -9.71 -19.72 0.89
N ASP A 55 -11.04 -19.64 0.76
CA ASP A 55 -11.79 -20.40 -0.23
C ASP A 55 -11.42 -19.99 -1.67
N VAL A 56 -11.19 -18.69 -1.92
CA VAL A 56 -10.70 -18.20 -3.21
C VAL A 56 -9.30 -18.75 -3.50
N VAL A 57 -8.39 -18.66 -2.54
CA VAL A 57 -7.03 -19.19 -2.69
C VAL A 57 -7.04 -20.70 -2.91
N GLY A 58 -7.89 -21.46 -2.19
CA GLY A 58 -8.05 -22.89 -2.38
C GLY A 58 -8.40 -23.25 -3.82
N GLY A 59 -9.42 -22.58 -4.39
CA GLY A 59 -9.81 -22.81 -5.80
C GLY A 59 -8.72 -22.43 -6.80
N LEU A 60 -7.89 -21.40 -6.49
CA LEU A 60 -6.75 -21.04 -7.30
C LEU A 60 -5.65 -22.12 -7.24
N TRP A 61 -5.35 -22.68 -6.06
CA TRP A 61 -4.38 -23.78 -5.94
C TRP A 61 -4.83 -25.02 -6.72
N ASP A 62 -6.12 -25.38 -6.65
CA ASP A 62 -6.69 -26.48 -7.43
C ASP A 62 -6.49 -26.25 -8.93
N SER A 63 -6.78 -25.06 -9.42
CA SER A 63 -6.57 -24.66 -10.82
C SER A 63 -5.09 -24.73 -11.25
N LEU A 64 -4.15 -24.40 -10.36
CA LEU A 64 -2.71 -24.55 -10.63
C LEU A 64 -2.33 -26.01 -10.72
N GLY A 65 -2.89 -26.87 -9.82
CA GLY A 65 -2.65 -28.32 -9.81
C GLY A 65 -3.16 -29.01 -11.08
N GLU A 66 -4.39 -28.74 -11.47
CA GLU A 66 -5.00 -29.27 -12.70
C GLU A 66 -4.22 -28.92 -13.96
N ALA A 67 -3.60 -27.75 -13.96
CA ALA A 67 -2.76 -27.29 -15.08
C ALA A 67 -1.30 -27.77 -15.02
N ASN A 68 -0.94 -28.61 -14.05
CA ASN A 68 0.43 -29.04 -13.81
C ASN A 68 1.44 -27.89 -13.71
N PHE A 69 1.04 -26.81 -13.02
CA PHE A 69 1.85 -25.60 -12.89
C PHE A 69 3.13 -25.88 -12.11
N SER A 70 4.29 -25.58 -12.69
CA SER A 70 5.61 -25.94 -12.20
C SER A 70 6.33 -24.77 -11.53
N ARG A 71 7.50 -25.04 -10.94
CA ARG A 71 8.38 -23.99 -10.38
C ARG A 71 8.98 -23.04 -11.41
N ARG A 72 8.90 -23.36 -12.70
CA ARG A 72 9.39 -22.51 -13.79
C ARG A 72 8.36 -21.48 -14.22
N ASP A 73 7.10 -21.67 -13.82
CA ASP A 73 5.98 -20.85 -14.21
C ASP A 73 5.88 -19.62 -13.30
N ALA A 74 5.05 -18.64 -13.68
CA ALA A 74 4.90 -17.42 -12.92
C ALA A 74 3.42 -17.02 -12.78
N ILE A 75 3.09 -16.48 -11.62
CA ILE A 75 1.82 -15.79 -11.39
C ILE A 75 1.95 -14.34 -11.84
N VAL A 76 0.94 -13.80 -12.48
CA VAL A 76 0.82 -12.38 -12.80
C VAL A 76 -0.35 -11.82 -12.02
N GLY A 77 -0.11 -10.86 -11.12
CA GLY A 77 -1.14 -10.14 -10.37
C GLY A 77 -1.50 -8.85 -11.12
N LEU A 78 -2.71 -8.78 -11.68
CA LEU A 78 -3.21 -7.61 -12.39
C LEU A 78 -4.41 -7.01 -11.64
N GLY A 79 -4.28 -5.79 -11.14
CA GLY A 79 -5.37 -5.10 -10.45
C GLY A 79 -4.91 -4.18 -9.33
N GLY A 80 -5.81 -3.88 -8.41
CA GLY A 80 -5.53 -3.12 -7.20
C GLY A 80 -4.79 -3.93 -6.14
N GLY A 81 -4.62 -3.36 -4.94
CA GLY A 81 -3.88 -3.97 -3.83
C GLY A 81 -4.35 -5.37 -3.45
N ALA A 82 -5.65 -5.63 -3.43
CA ALA A 82 -6.17 -6.96 -3.11
C ALA A 82 -5.74 -8.03 -4.13
N ALA A 83 -5.69 -7.68 -5.43
CA ALA A 83 -5.24 -8.61 -6.47
C ALA A 83 -3.73 -8.86 -6.39
N THR A 84 -2.93 -7.82 -6.14
CA THR A 84 -1.47 -7.96 -6.01
C THR A 84 -1.09 -8.73 -4.76
N ASP A 85 -1.75 -8.48 -3.61
CA ASP A 85 -1.54 -9.25 -2.36
C ASP A 85 -1.88 -10.74 -2.54
N LEU A 86 -3.04 -11.01 -3.13
CA LEU A 86 -3.48 -12.39 -3.37
C LEU A 86 -2.56 -13.13 -4.34
N ALA A 87 -2.18 -12.48 -5.44
CA ALA A 87 -1.25 -13.06 -6.42
C ALA A 87 0.12 -13.36 -5.80
N GLY A 88 0.62 -12.44 -4.98
CA GLY A 88 1.85 -12.63 -4.23
C GLY A 88 1.76 -13.80 -3.24
N PHE A 89 0.66 -13.91 -2.49
CA PHE A 89 0.43 -15.01 -1.56
C PHE A 89 0.27 -16.36 -2.28
N LEU A 90 -0.46 -16.37 -3.40
CA LEU A 90 -0.59 -17.56 -4.24
C LEU A 90 0.79 -18.04 -4.73
N ALA A 91 1.62 -17.13 -5.22
CA ALA A 91 2.98 -17.44 -5.67
C ALA A 91 3.88 -17.90 -4.53
N ALA A 92 3.80 -17.26 -3.37
CA ALA A 92 4.59 -17.62 -2.19
C ALA A 92 4.30 -19.03 -1.69
N THR A 93 3.05 -19.46 -1.78
CA THR A 93 2.57 -20.72 -1.20
C THR A 93 2.59 -21.90 -2.20
N TRP A 94 2.48 -21.63 -3.50
CA TRP A 94 2.56 -22.68 -4.51
C TRP A 94 3.99 -23.26 -4.60
N MET A 95 4.10 -24.55 -4.43
CA MET A 95 5.38 -25.31 -4.48
C MET A 95 6.51 -24.70 -3.59
N ARG A 96 6.16 -24.01 -2.51
CA ARG A 96 7.05 -23.28 -1.58
C ARG A 96 7.73 -22.04 -2.19
N GLY A 97 7.10 -21.45 -3.17
CA GLY A 97 7.52 -20.20 -3.81
C GLY A 97 7.83 -20.38 -5.30
N ILE A 98 7.12 -19.61 -6.10
CA ILE A 98 7.35 -19.45 -7.54
C ILE A 98 7.40 -17.95 -7.86
N LYS A 99 7.77 -17.61 -9.09
CA LYS A 99 7.84 -16.23 -9.54
C LYS A 99 6.49 -15.53 -9.52
N VAL A 100 6.50 -14.25 -9.12
CA VAL A 100 5.35 -13.37 -9.24
C VAL A 100 5.74 -12.08 -9.97
N ILE A 101 4.86 -11.66 -10.87
CA ILE A 101 4.96 -10.40 -11.61
C ILE A 101 3.75 -9.57 -11.22
N GLN A 102 3.96 -8.35 -10.73
CA GLN A 102 2.88 -7.46 -10.35
C GLN A 102 2.62 -6.40 -11.44
N VAL A 103 1.36 -6.21 -11.76
CA VAL A 103 0.87 -5.19 -12.70
C VAL A 103 -0.24 -4.39 -12.00
N PRO A 104 0.13 -3.48 -11.09
CA PRO A 104 -0.83 -2.68 -10.33
C PRO A 104 -1.59 -1.71 -11.24
N THR A 105 -2.88 -1.54 -10.98
CA THR A 105 -3.76 -0.68 -11.79
C THR A 105 -4.43 0.43 -10.96
N THR A 106 -4.19 0.48 -9.67
CA THR A 106 -4.60 1.59 -8.80
C THR A 106 -3.37 2.32 -8.25
N LEU A 107 -3.49 3.61 -7.97
CA LEU A 107 -2.37 4.40 -7.45
C LEU A 107 -1.80 3.79 -6.16
N LEU A 108 -2.68 3.42 -5.21
CA LEU A 108 -2.26 2.78 -3.96
C LEU A 108 -1.48 1.48 -4.20
N ALA A 109 -1.91 0.66 -5.17
CA ALA A 109 -1.16 -0.56 -5.50
C ALA A 109 0.19 -0.27 -6.15
N MET A 110 0.29 0.77 -6.99
CA MET A 110 1.52 1.18 -7.67
C MET A 110 2.60 1.62 -6.68
N VAL A 111 2.22 2.41 -5.67
CA VAL A 111 3.18 3.03 -4.74
C VAL A 111 3.33 2.26 -3.42
N ASP A 112 2.41 1.32 -3.15
CA ASP A 112 2.42 0.56 -1.89
C ASP A 112 2.29 -0.96 -2.10
N ALA A 113 1.11 -1.50 -2.36
CA ALA A 113 0.83 -2.92 -2.23
C ALA A 113 1.69 -3.82 -3.15
N ALA A 114 1.93 -3.42 -4.41
CA ALA A 114 2.72 -4.20 -5.36
C ALA A 114 4.23 -4.15 -5.10
N VAL A 115 4.70 -3.22 -4.26
CA VAL A 115 6.13 -3.03 -3.97
C VAL A 115 6.44 -3.50 -2.56
N GLY A 116 7.41 -4.42 -2.43
CA GLY A 116 7.96 -4.79 -1.12
C GLY A 116 7.52 -6.13 -0.56
N GLY A 117 6.81 -6.94 -1.33
CA GLY A 117 6.63 -8.36 -1.08
C GLY A 117 5.85 -8.75 0.18
N LYS A 118 5.17 -7.83 0.86
CA LYS A 118 4.14 -8.20 1.85
C LYS A 118 2.95 -8.75 1.08
N THR A 119 2.59 -10.00 1.32
CA THR A 119 1.47 -10.67 0.66
C THR A 119 0.60 -11.32 1.72
N GLY A 120 -0.71 -11.44 1.48
CA GLY A 120 -1.56 -12.06 2.49
C GLY A 120 -3.02 -12.13 2.14
N ILE A 121 -3.74 -12.87 2.98
CA ILE A 121 -5.18 -13.04 2.94
C ILE A 121 -5.81 -12.69 4.28
N ASN A 122 -7.12 -12.46 4.24
CA ASN A 122 -7.90 -12.10 5.41
C ASN A 122 -8.45 -13.35 6.12
N THR A 123 -8.65 -13.22 7.43
CA THR A 123 -9.27 -14.21 8.27
C THR A 123 -10.44 -13.60 9.04
N ALA A 124 -11.22 -14.41 9.73
CA ALA A 124 -12.26 -13.91 10.63
C ALA A 124 -11.71 -13.04 11.77
N ALA A 125 -10.42 -13.19 12.11
CA ALA A 125 -9.77 -12.43 13.17
C ALA A 125 -9.24 -11.06 12.70
N GLY A 126 -9.09 -10.85 11.39
CA GLY A 126 -8.61 -9.57 10.84
C GLY A 126 -8.00 -9.70 9.45
N LYS A 127 -7.66 -8.54 8.88
CA LYS A 127 -7.00 -8.43 7.57
C LYS A 127 -5.53 -8.83 7.65
N ASN A 128 -5.03 -9.46 6.58
CA ASN A 128 -3.61 -9.75 6.33
C ASN A 128 -2.89 -10.55 7.43
N LEU A 129 -3.62 -11.28 8.30
CA LEU A 129 -3.01 -12.05 9.39
C LEU A 129 -2.33 -13.34 8.91
N VAL A 130 -2.73 -13.84 7.75
CA VAL A 130 -2.09 -14.99 7.11
C VAL A 130 -1.41 -14.50 5.84
N GLY A 131 -0.09 -14.60 5.79
CA GLY A 131 0.69 -14.04 4.69
C GLY A 131 2.12 -14.55 4.65
N ALA A 132 2.87 -14.04 3.69
CA ALA A 132 4.28 -14.32 3.50
C ALA A 132 5.01 -13.07 3.02
N PHE A 133 6.31 -13.00 3.31
CA PHE A 133 7.21 -12.09 2.61
C PHE A 133 7.69 -12.79 1.33
N HIS A 134 7.24 -12.31 0.18
CA HIS A 134 7.57 -12.86 -1.12
C HIS A 134 7.72 -11.72 -2.14
N GLU A 135 8.97 -11.39 -2.44
CA GLU A 135 9.29 -10.29 -3.33
C GLU A 135 8.86 -10.60 -4.77
N PRO A 136 8.29 -9.62 -5.48
CA PRO A 136 7.99 -9.80 -6.90
C PRO A 136 9.30 -9.84 -7.73
N ASP A 137 9.34 -10.73 -8.74
CA ASP A 137 10.41 -10.72 -9.73
C ASP A 137 10.43 -9.44 -10.55
N SER A 138 9.24 -8.84 -10.75
CA SER A 138 9.09 -7.57 -11.46
C SER A 138 7.77 -6.89 -11.08
N VAL A 139 7.79 -5.56 -11.08
CA VAL A 139 6.60 -4.71 -10.96
C VAL A 139 6.53 -3.82 -12.19
N PHE A 140 5.44 -3.89 -12.93
CA PHE A 140 5.22 -3.08 -14.12
C PHE A 140 4.13 -2.04 -13.84
N VAL A 141 4.54 -0.80 -13.74
CA VAL A 141 3.65 0.34 -13.51
C VAL A 141 3.36 1.03 -14.84
N ASP A 142 2.08 1.09 -15.19
CA ASP A 142 1.57 1.80 -16.36
C ASP A 142 0.64 2.92 -15.88
N SER A 143 1.14 4.16 -15.89
CA SER A 143 0.40 5.34 -15.45
C SER A 143 -0.86 5.61 -16.29
N ASP A 144 -0.92 5.10 -17.54
CA ASP A 144 -2.11 5.26 -18.38
C ASP A 144 -3.33 4.54 -17.77
N ARG A 145 -3.11 3.56 -16.89
CA ARG A 145 -4.21 2.89 -16.15
C ARG A 145 -4.94 3.82 -15.20
N LEU A 146 -4.30 4.89 -14.75
CA LEU A 146 -4.89 5.86 -13.82
C LEU A 146 -5.99 6.71 -14.48
N HIS A 147 -6.01 6.84 -15.80
CA HIS A 147 -7.08 7.57 -16.51
C HIS A 147 -8.48 6.97 -16.31
N THR A 148 -8.56 5.69 -15.99
CA THR A 148 -9.83 5.01 -15.74
C THR A 148 -10.16 4.86 -14.27
N LEU A 149 -9.25 5.31 -13.39
CA LEU A 149 -9.43 5.23 -11.94
C LEU A 149 -10.28 6.41 -11.46
N PRO A 150 -11.27 6.18 -10.57
CA PRO A 150 -12.00 7.28 -9.94
C PRO A 150 -11.06 8.26 -9.22
N GLU A 151 -11.36 9.56 -9.29
CA GLU A 151 -10.55 10.62 -8.67
C GLU A 151 -10.31 10.36 -7.18
N ASP A 152 -11.34 9.91 -6.45
CA ASP A 152 -11.24 9.55 -5.03
C ASP A 152 -10.19 8.46 -4.73
N GLU A 153 -9.91 7.56 -5.69
CA GLU A 153 -8.87 6.54 -5.54
C GLU A 153 -7.47 7.14 -5.79
N ILE A 154 -7.37 8.12 -6.69
CA ILE A 154 -6.12 8.88 -6.91
C ILE A 154 -5.81 9.71 -5.66
N VAL A 155 -6.79 10.44 -5.14
CA VAL A 155 -6.65 11.22 -3.91
C VAL A 155 -6.24 10.34 -2.73
N ALA A 156 -6.93 9.21 -2.52
CA ALA A 156 -6.58 8.30 -1.44
C ALA A 156 -5.18 7.70 -1.60
N GLY A 157 -4.82 7.26 -2.81
CA GLY A 157 -3.48 6.72 -3.09
C GLY A 157 -2.36 7.74 -2.89
N SER A 158 -2.64 9.04 -3.11
CA SER A 158 -1.67 10.12 -2.94
C SER A 158 -1.22 10.30 -1.49
N ALA A 159 -2.00 9.85 -0.49
CA ALA A 159 -1.58 9.88 0.91
C ALA A 159 -0.28 9.09 1.15
N GLU A 160 -0.08 7.97 0.46
CA GLU A 160 1.15 7.16 0.54
C GLU A 160 2.34 7.85 -0.11
N ILE A 161 2.11 8.61 -1.19
CA ILE A 161 3.13 9.43 -1.82
C ILE A 161 3.54 10.58 -0.88
N VAL A 162 2.55 11.30 -0.31
CA VAL A 162 2.79 12.36 0.69
C VAL A 162 3.57 11.81 1.87
N LYS A 163 3.19 10.64 2.39
CA LYS A 163 3.92 9.95 3.45
C LYS A 163 5.39 9.72 3.06
N SER A 164 5.64 9.20 1.85
CA SER A 164 6.99 8.97 1.34
C SER A 164 7.82 10.26 1.30
N GLY A 165 7.17 11.37 0.96
CA GLY A 165 7.77 12.70 0.99
C GLY A 165 8.19 13.12 2.39
N PHE A 166 7.31 12.99 3.36
CA PHE A 166 7.60 13.38 4.75
C PHE A 166 8.68 12.52 5.40
N ILE A 167 8.73 11.23 5.09
CA ILE A 167 9.68 10.33 5.76
C ILE A 167 11.06 10.27 5.10
N HIS A 168 11.18 10.49 3.77
CA HIS A 168 12.44 10.22 3.06
C HIS A 168 12.75 11.09 1.84
N ASP A 169 11.76 11.66 1.12
CA ASP A 169 12.01 12.44 -0.10
C ASP A 169 11.35 13.82 -0.05
N PRO A 170 12.03 14.85 0.49
CA PRO A 170 11.49 16.21 0.59
C PRO A 170 11.08 16.85 -0.76
N VAL A 171 11.59 16.33 -1.89
CA VAL A 171 11.20 16.83 -3.21
C VAL A 171 9.72 16.59 -3.48
N ILE A 172 9.17 15.46 -3.03
CA ILE A 172 7.74 15.17 -3.11
C ILE A 172 6.92 16.28 -2.42
N ILE A 173 7.33 16.67 -1.21
CA ILE A 173 6.68 17.74 -0.45
C ILE A 173 6.74 19.08 -1.21
N SER A 174 7.90 19.41 -1.79
CA SER A 174 8.08 20.63 -2.58
C SER A 174 7.17 20.65 -3.81
N ARG A 175 6.95 19.51 -4.49
CA ARG A 175 6.05 19.40 -5.63
C ARG A 175 4.60 19.66 -5.23
N TYR A 176 4.13 19.02 -4.15
CA TYR A 176 2.76 19.24 -3.65
C TYR A 176 2.51 20.69 -3.20
N LEU A 177 3.50 21.34 -2.60
CA LEU A 177 3.39 22.76 -2.22
C LEU A 177 3.35 23.69 -3.44
N ALA A 178 4.05 23.34 -4.53
CA ALA A 178 4.12 24.16 -5.73
C ALA A 178 2.85 24.07 -6.58
N ASP A 179 2.35 22.87 -6.86
CA ASP A 179 1.15 22.64 -7.67
C ASP A 179 0.46 21.32 -7.30
N PRO A 180 -0.45 21.35 -6.32
CA PRO A 180 -1.18 20.17 -5.89
C PRO A 180 -2.02 19.52 -7.01
N ALA A 181 -2.59 20.33 -7.92
CA ALA A 181 -3.43 19.83 -9.00
C ALA A 181 -2.61 19.03 -10.03
N ALA A 182 -1.45 19.54 -10.43
CA ALA A 182 -0.53 18.80 -11.30
C ALA A 182 -0.05 17.48 -10.65
N CYS A 183 0.06 17.44 -9.33
CA CYS A 183 0.47 16.24 -8.58
C CYS A 183 -0.60 15.14 -8.56
N LEU A 184 -1.85 15.43 -8.89
CA LEU A 184 -2.94 14.45 -9.06
C LEU A 184 -3.18 14.06 -10.52
N ASP A 185 -2.57 14.76 -11.47
CA ASP A 185 -2.81 14.55 -12.90
C ASP A 185 -1.85 13.47 -13.46
N PRO A 186 -2.40 12.33 -13.97
CA PRO A 186 -1.61 11.28 -14.62
C PRO A 186 -0.81 11.74 -15.85
N LEU A 187 -1.19 12.85 -16.47
CA LEU A 187 -0.50 13.44 -17.64
C LEU A 187 0.54 14.50 -17.24
N SER A 188 0.65 14.85 -15.98
CA SER A 188 1.52 15.94 -15.50
C SER A 188 2.51 15.47 -14.42
N GLY A 189 2.32 15.89 -13.18
CA GLY A 189 3.24 15.64 -12.06
C GLY A 189 3.14 14.26 -11.42
N LEU A 190 2.00 13.59 -11.51
CA LEU A 190 1.77 12.33 -10.81
C LEU A 190 2.76 11.21 -11.19
N PRO A 191 3.16 11.01 -12.48
CA PRO A 191 4.14 9.97 -12.82
C PRO A 191 5.50 10.15 -12.14
N GLU A 192 6.02 11.38 -12.03
CA GLU A 192 7.26 11.68 -11.28
C GLU A 192 7.10 11.28 -9.81
N LEU A 193 5.96 11.60 -9.21
CA LEU A 193 5.70 11.31 -7.79
C LEU A 193 5.55 9.81 -7.52
N ILE A 194 4.95 9.06 -8.45
CA ILE A 194 4.91 7.60 -8.40
C ILE A 194 6.32 7.02 -8.41
N GLU A 195 7.16 7.44 -9.35
CA GLU A 195 8.56 6.99 -9.45
C GLU A 195 9.32 7.26 -8.16
N ARG A 196 9.23 8.48 -7.61
CA ARG A 196 9.88 8.86 -6.35
C ARG A 196 9.40 8.03 -5.16
N SER A 197 8.09 7.86 -5.03
CA SER A 197 7.51 7.06 -3.94
C SER A 197 7.96 5.60 -4.02
N ILE A 198 7.96 5.00 -5.22
CA ILE A 198 8.49 3.66 -5.46
C ILE A 198 9.97 3.58 -5.10
N ALA A 199 10.77 4.57 -5.48
CA ALA A 199 12.19 4.60 -5.16
C ALA A 199 12.45 4.64 -3.65
N VAL A 200 11.68 5.44 -2.89
CA VAL A 200 11.72 5.45 -1.42
C VAL A 200 11.41 4.06 -0.87
N LYS A 201 10.28 3.48 -1.29
CA LYS A 201 9.85 2.18 -0.78
C LYS A 201 10.81 1.05 -1.15
N ALA A 202 11.28 1.02 -2.40
CA ALA A 202 12.21 0.00 -2.88
C ALA A 202 13.54 0.04 -2.10
N ARG A 203 14.06 1.24 -1.81
CA ARG A 203 15.27 1.40 -0.96
C ARG A 203 15.02 0.84 0.43
N VAL A 204 13.96 1.27 1.10
CA VAL A 204 13.64 0.87 2.48
C VAL A 204 13.42 -0.65 2.57
N VAL A 205 12.71 -1.23 1.61
CA VAL A 205 12.45 -2.69 1.57
C VAL A 205 13.71 -3.47 1.24
N GLY A 206 14.55 -2.95 0.31
CA GLY A 206 15.81 -3.59 -0.06
C GLY A 206 16.80 -3.66 1.10
N GLU A 207 16.77 -2.71 2.02
CA GLU A 207 17.59 -2.70 3.23
C GLU A 207 16.97 -3.52 4.38
N ASP A 208 15.64 -3.60 4.44
CA ASP A 208 14.91 -4.26 5.55
C ASP A 208 13.63 -4.95 5.04
N LEU A 209 13.77 -6.11 4.42
CA LEU A 209 12.65 -6.86 3.88
C LEU A 209 11.61 -7.27 4.94
N LYS A 210 12.08 -7.65 6.15
CA LYS A 210 11.24 -8.26 7.20
C LYS A 210 10.75 -7.28 8.27
N GLU A 211 10.95 -5.98 8.07
CA GLU A 211 10.49 -4.94 9.01
C GLU A 211 11.12 -5.08 10.42
N ALA A 212 12.43 -5.33 10.44
CA ALA A 212 13.18 -5.43 11.69
C ALA A 212 13.69 -4.07 12.21
N GLY A 213 13.63 -3.00 11.41
CA GLY A 213 14.15 -1.69 11.79
C GLY A 213 13.73 -0.56 10.84
N LEU A 214 14.47 -0.36 9.73
CA LEU A 214 14.26 0.76 8.82
C LEU A 214 12.85 0.77 8.20
N ARG A 215 12.33 -0.40 7.82
CA ARG A 215 11.02 -0.51 7.16
C ARG A 215 9.87 -0.03 8.04
N GLU A 216 10.06 0.03 9.36
CA GLU A 216 9.06 0.59 10.27
C GLU A 216 8.75 2.05 9.95
N THR A 217 9.69 2.81 9.34
CA THR A 217 9.46 4.21 8.93
C THR A 217 8.28 4.37 7.99
N LEU A 218 7.97 3.34 7.19
CA LEU A 218 6.80 3.31 6.32
C LEU A 218 5.46 3.33 7.08
N ASN A 219 5.48 3.06 8.39
CA ASN A 219 4.29 3.10 9.25
C ASN A 219 3.96 4.51 9.78
N TYR A 220 4.58 5.58 9.26
CA TYR A 220 4.20 6.95 9.58
C TYR A 220 2.70 7.18 9.32
N GLY A 221 1.96 7.61 10.34
CA GLY A 221 0.51 7.76 10.30
C GLY A 221 -0.29 6.46 10.46
N HIS A 222 0.31 5.29 10.30
CA HIS A 222 -0.42 4.01 10.23
C HIS A 222 -0.96 3.53 11.57
N THR A 223 -0.26 3.74 12.68
CA THR A 223 -0.72 3.28 14.01
C THR A 223 -2.10 3.82 14.34
N PHE A 224 -2.34 5.11 14.11
CA PHE A 224 -3.64 5.73 14.32
C PHE A 224 -4.58 5.48 13.12
N GLY A 225 -4.07 5.50 11.89
CA GLY A 225 -4.83 5.23 10.67
C GLY A 225 -5.50 3.85 10.69
N HIS A 226 -4.79 2.80 11.06
CA HIS A 226 -5.37 1.44 11.19
C HIS A 226 -6.43 1.36 12.29
N ALA A 227 -6.30 2.13 13.37
CA ALA A 227 -7.34 2.20 14.40
C ALA A 227 -8.63 2.84 13.84
N ILE A 228 -8.51 3.86 12.98
CA ILE A 228 -9.64 4.45 12.25
C ILE A 228 -10.24 3.41 11.31
N GLU A 229 -9.44 2.73 10.46
CA GLU A 229 -9.94 1.73 9.53
C GLU A 229 -10.74 0.64 10.25
N LEU A 230 -10.25 0.17 11.40
CA LEU A 230 -10.93 -0.84 12.20
C LEU A 230 -12.26 -0.31 12.76
N ARG A 231 -12.30 0.91 13.29
CA ARG A 231 -13.50 1.53 13.83
C ARG A 231 -14.55 1.77 12.75
N GLU A 232 -14.13 2.20 11.57
CA GLU A 232 -14.99 2.46 10.42
C GLU A 232 -15.38 1.18 9.65
N ASP A 233 -15.10 0.01 10.22
CA ASP A 233 -15.37 -1.29 9.61
C ASP A 233 -14.83 -1.39 8.16
N TYR A 234 -13.66 -0.78 7.95
CA TYR A 234 -12.96 -0.70 6.67
C TYR A 234 -13.75 -0.05 5.53
N THR A 235 -14.73 0.77 5.84
CA THR A 235 -15.49 1.55 4.85
C THR A 235 -14.73 2.77 4.35
N TRP A 236 -13.82 3.31 5.16
CA TRP A 236 -12.92 4.38 4.74
C TRP A 236 -11.82 3.83 3.82
N ARG A 237 -11.47 4.61 2.79
CA ARG A 237 -10.28 4.33 1.98
C ARG A 237 -9.03 4.47 2.83
N HIS A 238 -8.11 3.55 2.69
CA HIS A 238 -6.85 3.48 3.46
C HIS A 238 -6.13 4.84 3.55
N GLY A 239 -5.87 5.49 2.42
CA GLY A 239 -5.15 6.77 2.40
C GLY A 239 -5.84 7.90 3.15
N ARG A 240 -7.18 7.89 3.26
CA ARG A 240 -7.90 8.86 4.09
C ARG A 240 -7.64 8.65 5.58
N ALA A 241 -7.62 7.40 6.02
CA ALA A 241 -7.28 7.05 7.40
C ALA A 241 -5.82 7.36 7.73
N VAL A 242 -4.88 7.05 6.81
CA VAL A 242 -3.46 7.38 6.95
C VAL A 242 -3.23 8.88 6.99
N ALA A 243 -3.95 9.68 6.20
CA ALA A 243 -3.87 11.15 6.24
C ALA A 243 -4.20 11.71 7.64
N VAL A 244 -5.31 11.26 8.23
CA VAL A 244 -5.65 11.63 9.62
C VAL A 244 -4.60 11.10 10.60
N GLY A 245 -4.09 9.89 10.39
CA GLY A 245 -3.02 9.32 11.20
C GLY A 245 -1.72 10.13 11.15
N MET A 246 -1.36 10.67 9.97
CA MET A 246 -0.23 11.61 9.84
C MET A 246 -0.46 12.88 10.65
N MET A 247 -1.67 13.47 10.57
CA MET A 247 -2.02 14.65 11.38
C MET A 247 -1.96 14.36 12.88
N PHE A 248 -2.44 13.19 13.32
CA PHE A 248 -2.39 12.79 14.72
C PHE A 248 -0.94 12.74 15.23
N VAL A 249 -0.06 12.02 14.53
CA VAL A 249 1.33 11.86 14.98
C VAL A 249 2.14 13.15 14.80
N ALA A 250 1.82 14.00 13.80
CA ALA A 250 2.44 15.31 13.65
C ALA A 250 2.10 16.25 14.81
N ASN A 251 0.86 16.26 15.29
CA ASN A 251 0.47 17.01 16.49
C ASN A 251 1.16 16.48 17.75
N LEU A 252 1.29 15.15 17.91
CA LEU A 252 2.04 14.55 19.00
C LEU A 252 3.53 14.95 18.96
N ALA A 253 4.16 14.90 17.77
CA ALA A 253 5.55 15.29 17.56
C ALA A 253 5.77 16.78 17.85
N HIS A 254 4.84 17.64 17.40
CA HIS A 254 4.90 19.07 17.66
C HIS A 254 4.77 19.39 19.16
N ALA A 255 3.82 18.78 19.85
CA ALA A 255 3.67 18.94 21.31
C ALA A 255 4.90 18.54 22.10
N ARG A 256 5.69 17.58 21.59
CA ARG A 256 6.98 17.15 22.15
C ARG A 256 8.18 17.99 21.69
N GLY A 257 7.96 18.99 20.84
CA GLY A 257 9.04 19.83 20.29
C GLY A 257 9.96 19.10 19.30
N LEU A 258 9.52 17.98 18.73
CA LEU A 258 10.29 17.22 17.72
C LEU A 258 10.22 17.89 16.36
N ILE A 259 9.10 18.54 16.02
CA ILE A 259 8.92 19.37 14.82
C ILE A 259 8.40 20.75 15.21
N ASP A 260 8.67 21.74 14.39
CA ASP A 260 8.14 23.07 14.56
C ASP A 260 6.73 23.22 13.94
N ALA A 261 6.11 24.41 14.17
CA ALA A 261 4.78 24.71 13.64
C ALA A 261 4.77 24.71 12.10
N ALA A 262 5.86 25.10 11.44
CA ALA A 262 5.91 25.16 9.97
C ALA A 262 5.81 23.77 9.34
N VAL A 263 6.43 22.75 9.94
CA VAL A 263 6.29 21.36 9.49
C VAL A 263 4.86 20.85 9.72
N LEU A 264 4.23 21.17 10.85
CA LEU A 264 2.84 20.80 11.12
C LEU A 264 1.87 21.48 10.13
N ASP A 265 2.08 22.77 9.86
CA ASP A 265 1.28 23.54 8.89
C ASP A 265 1.43 22.97 7.47
N THR A 266 2.63 22.52 7.11
CA THR A 266 2.91 21.86 5.83
C THR A 266 2.05 20.61 5.65
N HIS A 267 1.89 19.77 6.69
CA HIS A 267 0.98 18.61 6.63
C HIS A 267 -0.44 19.04 6.34
N THR A 268 -0.93 20.02 7.11
CA THR A 268 -2.30 20.54 6.96
C THR A 268 -2.53 21.11 5.57
N GLN A 269 -1.59 21.90 5.07
CA GLN A 269 -1.70 22.53 3.75
C GLN A 269 -1.76 21.48 2.64
N ILE A 270 -0.84 20.52 2.60
CA ILE A 270 -0.77 19.51 1.55
C ILE A 270 -2.02 18.62 1.59
N LEU A 271 -2.34 18.05 2.75
CA LEU A 271 -3.47 17.12 2.85
C LEU A 271 -4.79 17.77 2.45
N ARG A 272 -5.03 19.02 2.89
CA ARG A 272 -6.24 19.77 2.50
C ARG A 272 -6.26 20.11 1.01
N SER A 273 -5.13 20.51 0.43
CA SER A 273 -5.07 20.85 -1.00
C SER A 273 -5.39 19.66 -1.90
N LEU A 274 -5.18 18.43 -1.42
CA LEU A 274 -5.52 17.19 -2.10
C LEU A 274 -6.92 16.67 -1.79
N GLY A 275 -7.70 17.35 -0.93
CA GLY A 275 -9.01 16.85 -0.49
C GLY A 275 -8.95 15.69 0.51
N LEU A 276 -7.78 15.45 1.11
CA LEU A 276 -7.61 14.47 2.17
C LEU A 276 -8.07 15.03 3.52
N PRO A 277 -8.68 14.23 4.41
CA PRO A 277 -9.10 14.67 5.72
C PRO A 277 -7.89 14.97 6.61
N THR A 278 -7.99 16.04 7.39
CA THR A 278 -7.00 16.45 8.40
C THR A 278 -7.53 16.34 9.81
N THR A 279 -8.81 16.00 9.96
CA THR A 279 -9.52 15.90 11.24
C THR A 279 -10.36 14.63 11.28
N TYR A 280 -10.78 14.25 12.48
CA TYR A 280 -11.64 13.11 12.73
C TYR A 280 -12.77 13.48 13.71
N GLU A 281 -13.82 12.68 13.77
CA GLU A 281 -14.96 12.89 14.64
C GLU A 281 -14.56 12.86 16.12
N ALA A 282 -15.06 13.80 16.93
CA ALA A 282 -14.80 13.84 18.37
C ALA A 282 -15.52 12.70 19.12
N GLY A 283 -15.05 12.38 20.34
CA GLY A 283 -15.72 11.45 21.25
C GLY A 283 -15.31 9.97 21.11
N HIS A 284 -14.45 9.60 20.18
CA HIS A 284 -14.09 8.21 19.90
C HIS A 284 -12.68 7.82 20.34
N PHE A 285 -12.01 8.63 21.15
CA PHE A 285 -10.65 8.37 21.60
C PHE A 285 -10.49 7.01 22.24
N ASP A 286 -11.37 6.61 23.14
CA ASP A 286 -11.23 5.38 23.91
C ASP A 286 -11.31 4.12 23.03
N GLU A 287 -12.18 4.14 22.00
CA GLU A 287 -12.26 3.06 21.00
C GLU A 287 -10.98 2.96 20.17
N LEU A 288 -10.49 4.10 19.67
CA LEU A 288 -9.26 4.18 18.89
C LEU A 288 -8.05 3.79 19.72
N TYR A 289 -7.98 4.22 20.97
CA TYR A 289 -6.91 3.84 21.90
C TYR A 289 -6.90 2.33 22.16
N GLN A 290 -8.08 1.72 22.35
CA GLN A 290 -8.18 0.27 22.49
C GLN A 290 -7.73 -0.46 21.21
N ALA A 291 -8.06 0.05 20.03
CA ALA A 291 -7.63 -0.52 18.77
C ALA A 291 -6.10 -0.48 18.63
N MET A 292 -5.46 0.66 18.93
CA MET A 292 -4.00 0.79 18.95
C MET A 292 -3.34 -0.14 19.97
N THR A 293 -3.97 -0.34 21.14
CA THR A 293 -3.41 -1.22 22.19
C THR A 293 -3.56 -2.71 21.86
N ARG A 294 -4.50 -3.13 21.02
CA ARG A 294 -4.58 -4.52 20.53
C ARG A 294 -3.38 -4.85 19.66
N ASP A 295 -2.96 -3.95 18.79
CA ASP A 295 -1.75 -4.12 17.97
C ASP A 295 -0.47 -4.19 18.85
N LYS A 296 -0.44 -3.41 19.95
CA LYS A 296 0.60 -3.45 20.98
C LYS A 296 0.84 -4.86 21.54
N LYS A 297 -0.21 -5.62 21.85
CA LYS A 297 -0.10 -6.98 22.41
C LYS A 297 0.59 -7.94 21.43
N ASN A 298 0.41 -7.70 20.12
CA ASN A 298 1.02 -8.49 19.06
C ASN A 298 2.50 -8.12 18.82
N ARG A 299 2.96 -6.92 19.23
CA ARG A 299 4.31 -6.39 18.96
C ARG A 299 5.21 -6.20 20.19
N GLY A 300 4.86 -6.76 21.36
CA GLY A 300 5.78 -6.84 22.52
C GLY A 300 5.74 -5.70 23.51
N GLY A 301 4.66 -4.92 23.62
CA GLY A 301 4.39 -4.23 24.88
C GLY A 301 4.20 -2.71 24.89
N ALA A 302 4.65 -1.90 23.93
CA ALA A 302 4.38 -0.45 23.87
C ALA A 302 3.68 -0.05 22.56
N ILE A 303 2.79 0.96 22.58
CA ILE A 303 2.31 1.57 21.36
C ILE A 303 3.48 2.33 20.77
N ARG A 304 3.80 2.06 19.50
CA ARG A 304 4.89 2.71 18.79
C ARG A 304 4.34 3.64 17.72
N PHE A 305 4.90 4.82 17.64
CA PHE A 305 4.63 5.77 16.57
C PHE A 305 5.94 6.09 15.85
N VAL A 306 5.92 6.00 14.55
CA VAL A 306 6.90 6.71 13.75
C VAL A 306 6.54 8.19 13.77
N ALA A 307 7.48 9.05 14.09
CA ALA A 307 7.32 10.49 14.14
C ALA A 307 8.42 11.15 13.28
N LEU A 308 8.24 12.43 12.98
CA LEU A 308 9.26 13.22 12.28
C LEU A 308 10.08 14.04 13.29
N THR A 309 11.33 14.29 12.95
CA THR A 309 12.20 15.33 13.53
C THR A 309 12.45 16.48 12.55
N GLY A 310 12.05 16.30 11.31
CA GLY A 310 12.09 17.23 10.19
C GLY A 310 11.52 16.55 8.95
N ILE A 311 11.31 17.29 7.86
CA ILE A 311 10.88 16.71 6.59
C ILE A 311 12.03 15.86 6.02
N GLY A 312 11.77 14.55 5.82
CA GLY A 312 12.78 13.58 5.39
C GLY A 312 13.50 12.86 6.54
N GLU A 313 13.20 13.21 7.80
CA GLU A 313 13.86 12.66 8.96
C GLU A 313 12.84 12.07 9.94
N THR A 314 13.08 10.83 10.38
CA THR A 314 12.15 10.09 11.24
C THR A 314 12.78 9.67 12.56
N THR A 315 11.94 9.54 13.58
CA THR A 315 12.27 8.95 14.88
C THR A 315 11.13 8.08 15.38
N ARG A 316 11.30 7.44 16.54
CA ARG A 316 10.27 6.64 17.21
C ARG A 316 9.81 7.32 18.47
N ILE A 317 8.52 7.21 18.76
CA ILE A 317 7.91 7.53 20.06
C ILE A 317 7.35 6.21 20.60
N GLU A 318 7.92 5.71 21.71
CA GLU A 318 7.53 4.44 22.33
C GLU A 318 6.98 4.63 23.75
N ASP A 319 7.08 5.84 24.28
CA ASP A 319 6.77 6.23 25.64
C ASP A 319 5.62 7.24 25.73
N ALA A 320 4.80 7.36 24.67
CA ALA A 320 3.68 8.27 24.67
C ALA A 320 2.65 7.89 25.74
N THR A 321 2.35 8.84 26.62
CA THR A 321 1.34 8.68 27.66
C THR A 321 -0.07 8.80 27.06
N GLU A 322 -1.06 8.19 27.71
CA GLU A 322 -2.47 8.35 27.28
C GLU A 322 -2.90 9.81 27.24
N ALA A 323 -2.41 10.63 28.17
CA ALA A 323 -2.73 12.07 28.22
C ALA A 323 -2.22 12.81 26.95
N GLU A 324 -1.00 12.51 26.50
CA GLU A 324 -0.43 13.08 25.27
C GLU A 324 -1.21 12.62 24.03
N LEU A 325 -1.57 11.32 23.97
CA LEU A 325 -2.36 10.78 22.85
C LEU A 325 -3.77 11.40 22.82
N ARG A 326 -4.39 11.61 23.98
CA ARG A 326 -5.68 12.29 24.10
C ARG A 326 -5.61 13.75 23.66
N ALA A 327 -4.52 14.44 24.00
CA ALA A 327 -4.28 15.82 23.57
C ALA A 327 -4.06 15.89 22.03
N ALA A 328 -3.27 14.98 21.47
CA ALA A 328 -3.06 14.89 20.02
C ALA A 328 -4.37 14.59 19.26
N TYR A 329 -5.23 13.73 19.81
CA TYR A 329 -6.55 13.46 19.27
C TYR A 329 -7.45 14.70 19.35
N ALA A 330 -7.47 15.40 20.48
CA ALA A 330 -8.26 16.62 20.61
C ALA A 330 -7.85 17.71 19.60
N ALA A 331 -6.56 17.79 19.25
CA ALA A 331 -6.06 18.74 18.26
C ALA A 331 -6.54 18.46 16.82
N ILE A 332 -6.97 17.25 16.52
CA ILE A 332 -7.51 16.85 15.22
C ILE A 332 -9.02 16.57 15.26
N SER A 333 -9.68 16.80 16.37
CA SER A 333 -11.12 16.51 16.53
C SER A 333 -12.00 17.69 16.08
N HIS A 334 -13.20 17.38 15.54
CA HIS A 334 -14.22 18.36 15.13
C HIS A 334 -15.61 17.89 15.52
#